data_5d1e233f649d63fe264e0b989346cbbf
#
_entry.id   5d1e233f649d63fe264e0b989346cbbf
#
_cell.length_a   1.000
_cell.length_b   1.000
_cell.length_c   1.000
_cell.angle_alpha   90.00
_cell.angle_beta   90.00
_cell.angle_gamma   90.00
#
_symmetry.space_group_name_H-M   'P 1'
#
loop_
_entity.id
_entity.type
_entity.pdbx_description
1 polymer ?
#
loop_
_entity_poly.entity_id
_entity_poly.type
_entity_poly.pdbx_seq_one_letter_code
_entity_poly.pdbx_strand_id
1 'polypeptide(L)'
;TRNNILAAFHDRLADDRTGKNDRVFVFFAGHGATRQLASGRDLGYIIPVDSDPKEFATDAIAMTDIQNIAESMQAKHVMFVMDACYSGLGLTRGGPSSSSFLRENARRSARQMLTAGGADQQVADAGPNGHSVFTWVLLQALAGKGDLNGDGLITGTELAAYVAPAVSAVS
;
A
#
# COMPACT_ATOMS: atom_id res chain seq x y z
N THR A 1 12.26 -11.11 -8.34
CA THR A 1 13.40 -10.21 -8.63
C THR A 1 12.91 -8.80 -8.91
N ARG A 2 13.79 -7.82 -8.76
CA ARG A 2 13.52 -6.42 -9.08
C ARG A 2 12.95 -6.27 -10.50
N ASN A 3 13.62 -6.86 -11.48
CA ASN A 3 13.20 -6.77 -12.88
C ASN A 3 11.81 -7.37 -13.12
N ASN A 4 11.48 -8.48 -12.48
CA ASN A 4 10.16 -9.10 -12.61
C ASN A 4 9.04 -8.21 -12.01
N ILE A 5 9.32 -7.55 -10.90
CA ILE A 5 8.37 -6.61 -10.28
C ILE A 5 8.13 -5.41 -11.21
N LEU A 6 9.20 -4.77 -11.70
CA LEU A 6 9.10 -3.64 -12.61
C LEU A 6 8.43 -4.03 -13.94
N ALA A 7 8.77 -5.18 -14.52
CA ALA A 7 8.12 -5.69 -15.71
C ALA A 7 6.62 -5.94 -15.47
N ALA A 8 6.23 -6.48 -14.32
CA ALA A 8 4.82 -6.66 -13.98
C ALA A 8 4.06 -5.31 -13.92
N PHE A 9 4.68 -4.27 -13.41
CA PHE A 9 4.08 -2.94 -13.38
C PHE A 9 3.98 -2.33 -14.79
N HIS A 10 5.07 -2.34 -15.54
CA HIS A 10 5.12 -1.70 -16.86
C HIS A 10 4.38 -2.51 -17.93
N ASP A 11 4.53 -3.83 -17.95
CA ASP A 11 4.01 -4.67 -19.04
C ASP A 11 2.57 -5.14 -18.80
N ARG A 12 2.10 -5.12 -17.54
CA ARG A 12 0.79 -5.68 -17.18
C ARG A 12 -0.19 -4.69 -16.59
N LEU A 13 0.28 -3.64 -15.93
CA LEU A 13 -0.58 -2.71 -15.18
C LEU A 13 -0.54 -1.29 -15.74
N ALA A 14 0.58 -0.85 -16.35
CA ALA A 14 0.64 0.41 -17.08
C ALA A 14 0.15 0.21 -18.52
N ASP A 15 -0.07 1.32 -19.22
CA ASP A 15 -0.51 1.38 -20.61
C ASP A 15 -1.89 0.78 -20.90
N ASP A 16 -2.04 0.08 -22.03
CA ASP A 16 -3.32 -0.33 -22.60
C ASP A 16 -4.02 -1.49 -21.90
N ARG A 17 -3.39 -2.11 -20.89
CA ARG A 17 -3.92 -3.31 -20.25
C ARG A 17 -4.85 -3.03 -19.08
N THR A 18 -4.77 -1.83 -18.51
CA THR A 18 -5.74 -1.36 -17.52
C THR A 18 -6.52 -0.19 -18.09
N GLY A 19 -7.84 -0.35 -18.17
CA GLY A 19 -8.73 0.70 -18.65
C GLY A 19 -9.09 1.71 -17.52
N LYS A 20 -9.63 2.86 -17.95
CA LYS A 20 -10.03 3.95 -17.02
C LYS A 20 -11.02 3.53 -15.93
N ASN A 21 -11.80 2.48 -16.14
CA ASN A 21 -12.80 2.01 -15.17
C ASN A 21 -12.30 0.85 -14.31
N ASP A 22 -11.07 0.39 -14.53
CA ASP A 22 -10.48 -0.68 -13.75
C ASP A 22 -10.05 -0.17 -12.37
N ARG A 23 -9.95 -1.12 -11.46
CA ARG A 23 -9.38 -0.93 -10.12
C ARG A 23 -8.17 -1.82 -9.98
N VAL A 24 -7.05 -1.22 -9.61
CA VAL A 24 -5.80 -1.94 -9.40
C VAL A 24 -5.55 -2.02 -7.89
N PHE A 25 -5.36 -3.23 -7.41
CA PHE A 25 -4.96 -3.52 -6.05
C PHE A 25 -3.62 -4.25 -6.09
N VAL A 26 -2.60 -3.64 -5.51
CA VAL A 26 -1.25 -4.21 -5.42
C VAL A 26 -0.95 -4.52 -3.98
N PHE A 27 -0.71 -5.79 -3.69
CA PHE A 27 -0.26 -6.25 -2.39
C PHE A 27 1.20 -6.69 -2.48
N PHE A 28 2.00 -6.18 -1.58
CA PHE A 28 3.39 -6.60 -1.40
C PHE A 28 3.60 -7.01 0.06
N ALA A 29 4.16 -8.21 0.26
CA ALA A 29 4.65 -8.66 1.56
C ALA A 29 6.14 -8.99 1.43
N GLY A 30 6.97 -8.39 2.27
CA GLY A 30 8.42 -8.59 2.21
C GLY A 30 9.19 -7.55 3.00
N HIS A 31 10.48 -7.46 2.70
CA HIS A 31 11.34 -6.49 3.38
C HIS A 31 11.23 -5.10 2.75
N GLY A 32 11.18 -4.10 3.62
CA GLY A 32 11.37 -2.70 3.29
C GLY A 32 12.62 -2.16 3.96
N ALA A 33 13.16 -1.08 3.42
CA ALA A 33 14.23 -0.32 4.04
C ALA A 33 13.95 1.17 3.89
N THR A 34 14.59 1.96 4.74
CA THR A 34 14.52 3.40 4.69
C THR A 34 15.90 4.00 4.66
N ARG A 35 16.07 5.03 3.83
CA ARG A 35 17.28 5.84 3.78
C ARG A 35 16.93 7.29 4.05
N GLN A 36 17.59 7.90 5.02
CA GLN A 36 17.50 9.34 5.22
C GLN A 36 18.31 10.07 4.15
N LEU A 37 17.67 11.00 3.47
CA LEU A 37 18.31 11.87 2.49
C LEU A 37 19.00 13.03 3.20
N ALA A 38 19.95 13.70 2.51
CA ALA A 38 20.63 14.88 3.03
C ALA A 38 19.69 16.04 3.43
N SER A 39 18.47 16.06 2.87
CA SER A 39 17.40 16.99 3.24
C SER A 39 16.72 16.67 4.58
N GLY A 40 17.06 15.56 5.23
CA GLY A 40 16.39 15.04 6.42
C GLY A 40 15.12 14.24 6.11
N ARG A 41 14.69 14.16 4.84
CA ARG A 41 13.53 13.35 4.42
C ARG A 41 13.89 11.88 4.33
N ASP A 42 13.01 11.03 4.81
CA ASP A 42 13.12 9.59 4.65
C ASP A 42 12.59 9.12 3.29
N LEU A 43 13.32 8.22 2.66
CA LEU A 43 12.94 7.55 1.42
C LEU A 43 12.87 6.05 1.66
N GLY A 44 11.67 5.48 1.47
CA GLY A 44 11.43 4.03 1.58
C GLY A 44 11.79 3.27 0.31
N TYR A 45 12.12 2.00 0.47
CA TYR A 45 12.47 1.07 -0.60
C TYR A 45 11.80 -0.28 -0.37
N ILE A 46 11.31 -0.90 -1.44
CA ILE A 46 10.99 -2.32 -1.50
C ILE A 46 12.29 -3.07 -1.76
N ILE A 47 12.58 -4.10 -0.97
CA ILE A 47 13.77 -4.93 -1.11
C ILE A 47 13.39 -6.24 -1.81
N PRO A 48 13.60 -6.37 -3.12
CA PRO A 48 13.43 -7.63 -3.83
C PRO A 48 14.43 -8.70 -3.35
N VAL A 49 14.12 -9.95 -3.62
CA VAL A 49 14.92 -11.10 -3.17
C VAL A 49 16.34 -11.13 -3.76
N ASP A 50 16.56 -10.44 -4.86
CA ASP A 50 17.85 -10.31 -5.56
C ASP A 50 18.61 -9.02 -5.20
N SER A 51 18.09 -8.21 -4.28
CA SER A 51 18.77 -7.00 -3.81
C SER A 51 19.70 -7.29 -2.64
N ASP A 52 20.87 -6.66 -2.61
CA ASP A 52 21.73 -6.66 -1.43
C ASP A 52 21.13 -5.73 -0.36
N PRO A 53 20.77 -6.24 0.83
CA PRO A 53 20.24 -5.41 1.91
C PRO A 53 21.20 -4.32 2.39
N LYS A 54 22.50 -4.43 2.12
CA LYS A 54 23.51 -3.42 2.50
C LYS A 54 23.66 -2.32 1.45
N GLU A 55 23.38 -2.63 0.19
CA GLU A 55 23.50 -1.70 -0.95
C GLU A 55 22.15 -1.46 -1.63
N PHE A 56 21.07 -1.60 -0.88
CA PHE A 56 19.70 -1.54 -1.39
C PHE A 56 19.37 -0.26 -2.16
N ALA A 57 20.10 0.82 -1.95
CA ALA A 57 19.83 2.09 -2.65
C ALA A 57 20.00 2.00 -4.17
N THR A 58 20.80 1.04 -4.67
CA THR A 58 21.00 0.78 -6.10
C THR A 58 20.13 -0.35 -6.63
N ASP A 59 19.90 -1.37 -5.83
CA ASP A 59 19.28 -2.63 -6.26
C ASP A 59 17.81 -2.75 -5.92
N ALA A 60 17.34 -1.96 -4.94
CA ALA A 60 15.95 -1.97 -4.51
C ALA A 60 15.06 -1.05 -5.37
N ILE A 61 13.76 -1.07 -5.12
CA ILE A 61 12.78 -0.22 -5.80
C ILE A 61 12.40 0.90 -4.84
N ALA A 62 12.68 2.14 -5.22
CA ALA A 62 12.31 3.29 -4.40
C ALA A 62 10.78 3.51 -4.41
N MET A 63 10.23 3.97 -3.30
CA MET A 63 8.79 4.28 -3.22
C MET A 63 8.38 5.44 -4.13
N THR A 64 9.32 6.30 -4.50
CA THR A 64 9.10 7.32 -5.55
C THR A 64 8.87 6.69 -6.93
N ASP A 65 9.54 5.58 -7.23
CA ASP A 65 9.31 4.87 -8.49
C ASP A 65 7.93 4.21 -8.51
N ILE A 66 7.50 3.64 -7.38
CA ILE A 66 6.15 3.09 -7.22
C ILE A 66 5.09 4.19 -7.38
N GLN A 67 5.32 5.39 -6.86
CA GLN A 67 4.42 6.53 -7.05
C GLN A 67 4.33 6.93 -8.53
N ASN A 68 5.46 7.07 -9.21
CA ASN A 68 5.50 7.40 -10.64
C ASN A 68 4.80 6.33 -11.49
N ILE A 69 5.00 5.04 -11.16
CA ILE A 69 4.30 3.92 -11.80
C ILE A 69 2.78 4.02 -11.56
N ALA A 70 2.36 4.31 -10.32
CA ALA A 70 0.93 4.48 -10.02
C ALA A 70 0.31 5.63 -10.82
N GLU A 71 1.04 6.73 -11.03
CA GLU A 71 0.57 7.86 -11.83
C GLU A 71 0.49 7.54 -13.32
N SER A 72 1.33 6.65 -13.84
CA SER A 72 1.30 6.22 -15.24
C SER A 72 0.12 5.30 -15.57
N MET A 73 -0.50 4.66 -14.57
CA MET A 73 -1.64 3.77 -14.78
C MET A 73 -2.90 4.53 -15.20
N GLN A 74 -3.61 4.03 -16.21
CA GLN A 74 -4.88 4.61 -16.66
C GLN A 74 -6.04 4.36 -15.69
N ALA A 75 -5.95 3.33 -14.86
CA ALA A 75 -6.97 2.97 -13.88
C ALA A 75 -7.29 4.15 -12.95
N LYS A 76 -8.57 4.44 -12.73
CA LYS A 76 -9.01 5.53 -11.83
C LYS A 76 -8.64 5.27 -10.38
N HIS A 77 -8.69 4.03 -9.95
CA HIS A 77 -8.45 3.65 -8.57
C HIS A 77 -7.26 2.68 -8.51
N VAL A 78 -6.20 3.11 -7.85
CA VAL A 78 -5.01 2.30 -7.60
C VAL A 78 -4.73 2.32 -6.10
N MET A 79 -4.66 1.14 -5.50
CA MET A 79 -4.33 0.97 -4.10
C MET A 79 -3.12 0.06 -3.95
N PHE A 80 -2.10 0.56 -3.28
CA PHE A 80 -0.96 -0.21 -2.84
C PHE A 80 -1.10 -0.55 -1.37
N VAL A 81 -0.91 -1.81 -1.04
CA VAL A 81 -0.89 -2.32 0.33
C VAL A 81 0.44 -3.00 0.54
N MET A 82 1.23 -2.45 1.47
CA MET A 82 2.59 -2.86 1.71
C MET A 82 2.72 -3.45 3.11
N ASP A 83 2.81 -4.77 3.18
CA ASP A 83 3.17 -5.50 4.40
C ASP A 83 4.70 -5.52 4.52
N ALA A 84 5.24 -4.37 4.86
CA ALA A 84 6.67 -4.14 5.02
C ALA A 84 6.90 -2.95 5.96
N CYS A 85 7.97 -2.97 6.71
CA CYS A 85 8.34 -1.86 7.61
C CYS A 85 8.98 -0.73 6.80
N TYR A 86 8.31 0.41 6.76
CA TYR A 86 8.85 1.64 6.17
C TYR A 86 8.82 2.76 7.18
N SER A 87 9.91 3.49 7.32
CA SER A 87 9.90 4.76 8.02
C SER A 87 9.36 5.88 7.11
N GLY A 88 8.40 6.67 7.60
CA GLY A 88 8.10 8.00 7.05
C GLY A 88 7.07 8.10 5.93
N LEU A 89 6.38 7.04 5.51
CA LEU A 89 5.31 7.17 4.51
C LEU A 89 3.95 7.33 5.19
N GLY A 90 3.56 8.57 5.42
CA GLY A 90 2.28 8.92 6.02
C GLY A 90 1.08 8.62 5.10
N LEU A 91 0.01 8.12 5.70
CA LEU A 91 -1.31 7.99 5.08
C LEU A 91 -1.88 9.37 4.75
N THR A 92 -2.40 9.56 3.53
CA THR A 92 -3.21 10.74 3.22
C THR A 92 -4.58 10.63 3.92
N ARG A 93 -4.93 11.65 4.70
CA ARG A 93 -6.19 11.73 5.44
C ARG A 93 -7.39 11.88 4.50
N GLY A 94 -8.41 11.01 4.64
CA GLY A 94 -9.74 11.16 4.04
C GLY A 94 -10.79 11.49 5.11
N GLY A 95 -11.75 12.35 4.78
CA GLY A 95 -12.86 12.76 5.66
C GLY A 95 -14.11 11.86 5.53
N PRO A 96 -15.17 12.09 6.34
CA PRO A 96 -16.35 11.23 6.43
C PRO A 96 -17.21 11.24 5.15
N SER A 97 -17.81 10.08 4.82
CA SER A 97 -18.49 9.84 3.56
C SER A 97 -20.03 9.80 3.67
N SER A 98 -20.72 10.50 2.76
CA SER A 98 -22.13 10.32 2.45
C SER A 98 -22.29 9.53 1.14
N SER A 99 -23.45 8.95 0.87
CA SER A 99 -23.71 8.16 -0.36
C SER A 99 -23.51 8.94 -1.67
N SER A 100 -23.67 10.26 -1.66
CA SER A 100 -23.33 11.15 -2.77
C SER A 100 -21.82 11.27 -2.96
N PHE A 101 -21.05 11.24 -1.89
CA PHE A 101 -19.59 11.26 -1.88
C PHE A 101 -18.98 10.00 -2.52
N LEU A 102 -19.58 8.83 -2.30
CA LEU A 102 -19.13 7.57 -2.92
C LEU A 102 -19.27 7.59 -4.44
N ARG A 103 -20.38 8.13 -4.97
CA ARG A 103 -20.58 8.27 -6.42
C ARG A 103 -19.64 9.31 -7.04
N GLU A 104 -19.38 10.38 -6.32
CA GLU A 104 -18.44 11.43 -6.74
C GLU A 104 -16.99 10.88 -6.74
N ASN A 105 -16.58 10.16 -5.69
CA ASN A 105 -15.25 9.55 -5.59
C ASN A 105 -15.04 8.44 -6.62
N ALA A 106 -16.09 7.69 -6.98
CA ALA A 106 -16.00 6.70 -8.06
C ALA A 106 -15.67 7.33 -9.43
N ARG A 107 -15.89 8.64 -9.58
CA ARG A 107 -15.56 9.39 -10.80
C ARG A 107 -14.16 10.02 -10.77
N ARG A 108 -13.57 10.18 -9.60
CA ARG A 108 -12.24 10.80 -9.42
C ARG A 108 -11.14 9.74 -9.44
N SER A 109 -9.99 10.10 -9.95
CA SER A 109 -8.79 9.25 -9.85
C SER A 109 -8.28 9.25 -8.41
N ALA A 110 -8.07 8.08 -7.82
CA ALA A 110 -7.51 7.92 -6.49
C ALA A 110 -6.26 7.05 -6.56
N ARG A 111 -5.18 7.52 -5.94
CA ARG A 111 -3.94 6.79 -5.70
C ARG A 111 -3.76 6.73 -4.18
N GLN A 112 -3.81 5.52 -3.63
CA GLN A 112 -3.76 5.32 -2.18
C GLN A 112 -2.69 4.29 -1.84
N MET A 113 -2.08 4.46 -0.67
CA MET A 113 -1.11 3.52 -0.14
C MET A 113 -1.39 3.27 1.33
N LEU A 114 -1.36 2.00 1.72
CA LEU A 114 -1.44 1.54 3.10
C LEU A 114 -0.18 0.74 3.41
N THR A 115 0.50 1.07 4.50
CA THR A 115 1.72 0.37 4.96
C THR A 115 1.49 -0.24 6.33
N ALA A 116 2.16 -1.36 6.60
CA ALA A 116 2.01 -2.10 7.85
C ALA A 116 2.53 -1.34 9.08
N GLY A 117 3.59 -0.54 8.93
CA GLY A 117 4.20 0.21 10.03
C GLY A 117 4.75 1.57 9.60
N GLY A 118 4.90 2.47 10.57
CA GLY A 118 5.65 3.71 10.44
C GLY A 118 7.15 3.51 10.70
N ALA A 119 7.88 4.63 10.75
CA ALA A 119 9.35 4.67 10.87
C ALA A 119 9.93 3.85 12.04
N ASP A 120 9.18 3.76 13.13
CA ASP A 120 9.66 3.20 14.40
C ASP A 120 8.83 1.99 14.86
N GLN A 121 7.95 1.45 14.00
CA GLN A 121 7.09 0.33 14.35
C GLN A 121 7.53 -0.94 13.61
N GLN A 122 8.05 -1.89 14.36
CA GLN A 122 8.18 -3.27 13.89
C GLN A 122 6.81 -3.96 14.02
N VAL A 123 6.23 -4.33 12.90
CA VAL A 123 5.02 -5.15 12.90
C VAL A 123 5.42 -6.60 13.10
N ALA A 124 4.74 -7.30 14.00
CA ALA A 124 5.03 -8.70 14.26
C ALA A 124 4.78 -9.56 13.01
N ASP A 125 5.81 -10.24 12.53
CA ASP A 125 5.75 -11.15 11.39
C ASP A 125 4.98 -12.44 11.71
N ALA A 126 4.82 -12.76 13.00
CA ALA A 126 4.13 -13.96 13.48
C ALA A 126 2.73 -13.61 13.98
N GLY A 127 1.77 -13.63 13.10
CA GLY A 127 0.35 -13.49 13.39
C GLY A 127 -0.42 -14.81 13.20
N PRO A 128 -1.75 -14.76 13.38
CA PRO A 128 -2.61 -15.94 13.21
C PRO A 128 -2.56 -16.52 11.80
N ASN A 129 -2.71 -17.86 11.71
CA ASN A 129 -2.78 -18.61 10.46
C ASN A 129 -1.53 -18.50 9.55
N GLY A 130 -0.36 -18.18 10.11
CA GLY A 130 0.88 -18.06 9.34
C GLY A 130 1.01 -16.76 8.54
N HIS A 131 0.17 -15.78 8.80
CA HIS A 131 0.28 -14.42 8.26
C HIS A 131 1.02 -13.50 9.24
N SER A 132 1.49 -12.35 8.75
CA SER A 132 1.81 -11.23 9.63
C SER A 132 0.53 -10.73 10.33
N VAL A 133 0.68 -10.00 11.43
CA VAL A 133 -0.46 -9.37 12.11
C VAL A 133 -1.19 -8.41 11.14
N PHE A 134 -0.44 -7.62 10.39
CA PHE A 134 -1.00 -6.69 9.41
C PHE A 134 -1.82 -7.42 8.33
N THR A 135 -1.26 -8.42 7.68
CA THR A 135 -1.96 -9.19 6.65
C THR A 135 -3.19 -9.89 7.22
N TRP A 136 -3.11 -10.46 8.42
CA TRP A 136 -4.26 -11.08 9.05
C TRP A 136 -5.41 -10.09 9.32
N VAL A 137 -5.10 -8.89 9.84
CA VAL A 137 -6.08 -7.83 10.06
C VAL A 137 -6.66 -7.31 8.73
N LEU A 138 -5.80 -7.12 7.71
CA LEU A 138 -6.21 -6.72 6.36
C LEU A 138 -7.22 -7.70 5.77
N LEU A 139 -6.97 -8.99 5.86
CA LEU A 139 -7.89 -10.02 5.34
C LEU A 139 -9.25 -9.98 6.05
N GLN A 140 -9.28 -9.71 7.35
CA GLN A 140 -10.54 -9.54 8.07
C GLN A 140 -11.28 -8.27 7.63
N ALA A 141 -10.56 -7.17 7.41
CA ALA A 141 -11.15 -5.95 6.89
C ALA A 141 -11.80 -6.19 5.53
N LEU A 142 -11.08 -6.85 4.61
CA LEU A 142 -11.58 -7.18 3.26
C LEU A 142 -12.72 -8.21 3.29
N ALA A 143 -12.80 -9.06 4.31
CA ALA A 143 -13.92 -9.98 4.53
C ALA A 143 -15.20 -9.31 5.04
N GLY A 144 -15.21 -7.97 5.14
CA GLY A 144 -16.38 -7.16 5.49
C GLY A 144 -16.26 -6.36 6.77
N LYS A 145 -15.31 -6.68 7.68
CA LYS A 145 -15.14 -5.93 8.93
C LYS A 145 -14.64 -4.49 8.70
N GLY A 146 -14.08 -4.22 7.52
CA GLY A 146 -13.64 -2.89 7.12
C GLY A 146 -14.76 -1.98 6.62
N ASP A 147 -15.97 -2.49 6.38
CA ASP A 147 -17.16 -1.70 6.08
C ASP A 147 -17.70 -1.11 7.39
N LEU A 148 -17.16 0.05 7.76
CA LEU A 148 -17.46 0.66 9.06
C LEU A 148 -18.82 1.37 9.11
N ASN A 149 -19.35 1.72 7.97
CA ASN A 149 -20.64 2.43 7.86
C ASN A 149 -21.79 1.52 7.40
N GLY A 150 -21.52 0.28 7.00
CA GLY A 150 -22.51 -0.72 6.59
C GLY A 150 -23.12 -0.46 5.21
N ASP A 151 -22.44 0.25 4.32
CA ASP A 151 -22.97 0.60 2.99
C ASP A 151 -22.63 -0.44 1.90
N GLY A 152 -21.92 -1.51 2.24
CA GLY A 152 -21.50 -2.59 1.34
C GLY A 152 -20.25 -2.28 0.52
N LEU A 153 -19.54 -1.17 0.82
CA LEU A 153 -18.29 -0.79 0.18
C LEU A 153 -17.23 -0.55 1.24
N ILE A 154 -16.04 -1.06 1.00
CA ILE A 154 -14.87 -0.76 1.82
C ILE A 154 -14.03 0.28 1.09
N THR A 155 -14.04 1.50 1.58
CA THR A 155 -13.18 2.56 1.07
C THR A 155 -11.76 2.44 1.63
N GLY A 156 -10.77 3.04 0.97
CA GLY A 156 -9.39 3.07 1.49
C GLY A 156 -9.28 3.77 2.85
N THR A 157 -10.16 4.73 3.13
CA THR A 157 -10.23 5.41 4.43
C THR A 157 -10.73 4.46 5.52
N GLU A 158 -11.79 3.71 5.26
CA GLU A 158 -12.34 2.72 6.20
C GLU A 158 -11.36 1.58 6.41
N LEU A 159 -10.71 1.12 5.34
CA LEU A 159 -9.65 0.10 5.44
C LEU A 159 -8.54 0.55 6.38
N ALA A 160 -8.03 1.77 6.21
CA ALA A 160 -7.01 2.34 7.08
C ALA A 160 -7.50 2.53 8.52
N ALA A 161 -8.74 3.01 8.69
CA ALA A 161 -9.35 3.22 10.01
C ALA A 161 -9.60 1.92 10.78
N TYR A 162 -9.84 0.81 10.09
CA TYR A 162 -9.94 -0.51 10.70
C TYR A 162 -8.56 -1.11 10.99
N VAL A 163 -7.66 -1.10 10.00
CA VAL A 163 -6.37 -1.81 10.08
C VAL A 163 -5.42 -1.16 11.07
N ALA A 164 -5.27 0.18 11.04
CA ALA A 164 -4.24 0.85 11.83
C ALA A 164 -4.39 0.63 13.36
N PRO A 165 -5.56 0.84 13.99
CA PRO A 165 -5.72 0.59 15.43
C PRO A 165 -5.63 -0.90 15.78
N ALA A 166 -6.11 -1.80 14.90
CA ALA A 166 -6.08 -3.23 15.16
C ALA A 166 -4.65 -3.79 15.12
N VAL A 167 -3.80 -3.29 14.23
CA VAL A 167 -2.37 -3.65 14.19
C VAL A 167 -1.64 -3.09 15.40
N SER A 168 -1.86 -1.81 15.76
CA SER A 168 -1.21 -1.17 16.91
C SER A 168 -1.59 -1.80 18.25
N ALA A 169 -2.73 -2.47 18.35
CA ALA A 169 -3.15 -3.14 19.59
C ALA A 169 -2.43 -4.47 19.85
N VAL A 170 -1.74 -5.03 18.83
CA VAL A 170 -1.10 -6.35 18.88
C VAL A 170 0.43 -6.25 18.71
N SER A 171 0.94 -5.06 18.34
CA SER A 171 2.38 -4.76 18.13
C SER A 171 3.11 -4.41 19.41
#